data_ea0bf6364c3c290de162ad245bc0a1d6
#
_entry.id   ea0bf6364c3c290de162ad245bc0a1d6
#
_cell.length_a   1.000
_cell.length_b   1.000
_cell.length_c   1.000
_cell.angle_alpha   90.00
_cell.angle_beta   90.00
_cell.angle_gamma   90.00
#
_symmetry.space_group_name_H-M   'P 1'
#
loop_
_entity.id
_entity.type
_entity.pdbx_description
1 polymer ?
#
loop_
_entity_poly.entity_id
_entity_poly.type
_entity_poly.pdbx_seq_one_letter_code
_entity_poly.pdbx_strand_id
1 'polypeptide(L)'
;MSGLLRRRRVFAAKVEATVGTAESLTAAEAAFNAEEFTIQPNVAITRRQGQGGFNYLPGIPEGMQGTCTVRFGMSYNGTTLPSWASVLLPACGWVATGLVLSPVTQGPGGAAGVKTLTIGEYKDGKLSILSGAMGTWKIIAETGKQAMIEFTFTGKYSTNETDIAILTPTYPTVLPIRVANGALTFNSVALCTASVEIDSGNTVTMRECVNASDRSGYVSAIVTDRAPVITANPESALVATQDRDALWLTSSAQAFSMQIGATGNSITIAAPKAQLENKQQGDRNGIMADDLTWLCTAGSSADTELTITFD
;
A
#
# COMPACT_ATOMS: atom_id res chain seq x y z
N MET A 1 -27.93 -27.16 5.92
CA MET A 1 -26.93 -26.29 5.29
C MET A 1 -25.83 -25.98 6.31
N SER A 2 -24.56 -26.30 6.03
CA SER A 2 -23.44 -25.86 6.88
C SER A 2 -23.15 -24.39 6.59
N GLY A 3 -23.02 -23.57 7.63
CA GLY A 3 -22.63 -22.18 7.46
C GLY A 3 -21.17 -22.07 6.97
N LEU A 4 -20.86 -21.03 6.16
CA LEU A 4 -19.50 -20.75 5.73
C LEU A 4 -18.71 -20.10 6.87
N LEU A 5 -17.45 -20.50 7.04
CA LEU A 5 -16.58 -20.03 8.12
C LEU A 5 -15.78 -18.80 7.70
N ARG A 6 -16.00 -17.64 8.35
CA ARG A 6 -15.29 -16.38 8.05
C ARG A 6 -13.77 -16.49 8.18
N ARG A 7 -13.25 -17.27 9.12
CA ARG A 7 -11.79 -17.41 9.33
C ARG A 7 -11.12 -18.25 8.25
N ARG A 8 -11.88 -19.08 7.53
CA ARG A 8 -11.38 -19.96 6.49
C ARG A 8 -11.31 -19.20 5.16
N ARG A 9 -10.25 -18.41 4.98
CA ARG A 9 -10.07 -17.58 3.80
C ARG A 9 -8.60 -17.51 3.38
N VAL A 10 -8.36 -17.28 2.08
CA VAL A 10 -7.03 -17.19 1.47
C VAL A 10 -7.00 -15.99 0.56
N PHE A 11 -5.96 -15.17 0.69
CA PHE A 11 -5.62 -14.07 -0.21
C PHE A 11 -4.75 -14.60 -1.34
N ALA A 12 -5.05 -14.19 -2.57
CA ALA A 12 -4.23 -14.47 -3.74
C ALA A 12 -4.09 -13.21 -4.60
N ALA A 13 -2.92 -12.99 -5.17
CA ALA A 13 -2.68 -11.87 -6.08
C ALA A 13 -1.70 -12.26 -7.18
N LYS A 14 -2.00 -11.84 -8.42
CA LYS A 14 -1.17 -12.08 -9.59
C LYS A 14 -1.05 -10.84 -10.44
N VAL A 15 0.16 -10.62 -10.94
CA VAL A 15 0.41 -9.55 -11.92
C VAL A 15 -0.29 -9.90 -13.23
N GLU A 16 -1.02 -8.95 -13.79
CA GLU A 16 -1.71 -9.12 -15.06
C GLU A 16 -0.74 -9.04 -16.25
N ALA A 17 -0.86 -9.96 -17.17
CA ALA A 17 -0.13 -9.93 -18.44
C ALA A 17 -0.69 -8.83 -19.36
N THR A 18 -2.01 -8.65 -19.36
CA THR A 18 -2.70 -7.58 -20.07
C THR A 18 -3.50 -6.75 -19.07
N VAL A 19 -3.26 -5.45 -19.07
CA VAL A 19 -3.89 -4.50 -18.14
C VAL A 19 -5.41 -4.66 -18.13
N GLY A 20 -5.97 -4.89 -16.96
CA GLY A 20 -7.41 -5.02 -16.75
C GLY A 20 -8.02 -6.36 -17.20
N THR A 21 -7.19 -7.33 -17.60
CA THR A 21 -7.66 -8.69 -17.90
C THR A 21 -7.36 -9.61 -16.73
N ALA A 22 -8.40 -10.19 -16.16
CA ALA A 22 -8.26 -11.05 -14.99
C ALA A 22 -7.44 -12.31 -15.31
N GLU A 23 -6.46 -12.59 -14.47
CA GLU A 23 -5.61 -13.77 -14.50
C GLU A 23 -6.20 -14.90 -13.65
N SER A 24 -5.88 -16.15 -13.99
CA SER A 24 -6.20 -17.28 -13.14
C SER A 24 -5.28 -17.34 -11.92
N LEU A 25 -5.88 -17.55 -10.76
CA LEU A 25 -5.19 -17.64 -9.47
C LEU A 25 -5.05 -19.09 -9.04
N THR A 26 -3.84 -19.48 -8.64
CA THR A 26 -3.51 -20.82 -8.15
C THR A 26 -2.91 -20.77 -6.75
N ALA A 27 -2.54 -21.91 -6.19
CA ALA A 27 -1.89 -21.96 -4.88
C ALA A 27 -0.54 -21.22 -4.85
N ALA A 28 0.16 -21.11 -5.99
CA ALA A 28 1.42 -20.37 -6.08
C ALA A 28 1.21 -18.85 -5.89
N GLU A 29 0.16 -18.29 -6.50
CA GLU A 29 -0.20 -16.88 -6.36
C GLU A 29 -0.89 -16.56 -5.03
N ALA A 30 -1.09 -17.55 -4.17
CA ALA A 30 -1.67 -17.39 -2.83
C ALA A 30 -0.64 -17.55 -1.70
N ALA A 31 0.66 -17.68 -2.02
CA ALA A 31 1.73 -17.85 -1.05
C ALA A 31 2.09 -16.54 -0.31
N PHE A 32 1.09 -15.90 0.30
CA PHE A 32 1.23 -14.68 1.08
C PHE A 32 0.83 -14.90 2.53
N ASN A 33 1.65 -14.43 3.48
CA ASN A 33 1.29 -14.40 4.91
C ASN A 33 0.47 -13.13 5.21
N ALA A 34 -0.73 -13.02 4.60
CA ALA A 34 -1.64 -11.92 4.87
C ALA A 34 -2.31 -12.11 6.25
N GLU A 35 -2.20 -11.11 7.12
CA GLU A 35 -2.81 -11.15 8.46
C GLU A 35 -4.27 -10.75 8.41
N GLU A 36 -4.56 -9.66 7.70
CA GLU A 36 -5.92 -9.17 7.48
C GLU A 36 -6.10 -8.82 6.01
N PHE A 37 -7.23 -9.18 5.43
CA PHE A 37 -7.58 -8.79 4.07
C PHE A 37 -9.09 -8.87 3.86
N THR A 38 -9.58 -8.02 2.97
CA THR A 38 -10.99 -8.04 2.56
C THR A 38 -11.17 -7.36 1.20
N ILE A 39 -12.05 -7.91 0.38
CA ILE A 39 -12.54 -7.28 -0.84
C ILE A 39 -13.94 -6.71 -0.58
N GLN A 40 -14.11 -5.42 -0.81
CA GLN A 40 -15.39 -4.72 -0.68
C GLN A 40 -15.85 -4.23 -2.06
N PRO A 41 -16.90 -4.83 -2.63
CA PRO A 41 -17.54 -4.30 -3.82
C PRO A 41 -18.15 -2.93 -3.57
N ASN A 42 -18.00 -2.03 -4.53
CA ASN A 42 -18.63 -0.72 -4.55
C ASN A 42 -19.36 -0.57 -5.90
N VAL A 43 -20.65 -0.89 -5.88
CA VAL A 43 -21.53 -0.83 -7.06
C VAL A 43 -22.69 0.07 -6.72
N ALA A 44 -22.73 1.24 -7.35
CA ALA A 44 -23.86 2.16 -7.22
C ALA A 44 -25.04 1.67 -8.07
N ILE A 45 -26.26 1.92 -7.58
CA ILE A 45 -27.50 1.64 -8.32
C ILE A 45 -28.27 2.95 -8.46
N THR A 46 -28.43 3.42 -9.69
CA THR A 46 -29.27 4.59 -9.99
C THR A 46 -30.72 4.26 -9.77
N ARG A 47 -31.37 5.02 -8.87
CA ARG A 47 -32.80 4.90 -8.62
C ARG A 47 -33.57 5.65 -9.70
N ARG A 48 -34.62 5.00 -10.24
CA ARG A 48 -35.48 5.58 -11.29
C ARG A 48 -36.88 5.83 -10.73
N GLN A 49 -37.36 7.07 -10.84
CA GLN A 49 -38.73 7.42 -10.44
C GLN A 49 -39.73 6.99 -11.51
N GLY A 50 -40.84 6.40 -11.09
CA GLY A 50 -41.99 6.12 -11.94
C GLY A 50 -42.90 7.34 -12.11
N GLN A 51 -43.83 7.27 -13.04
CA GLN A 51 -44.86 8.28 -13.24
C GLN A 51 -46.20 7.83 -12.62
N GLY A 52 -47.05 8.77 -12.28
CA GLY A 52 -48.38 8.52 -11.80
C GLY A 52 -48.53 8.11 -10.33
N GLY A 53 -47.42 8.15 -9.55
CA GLY A 53 -47.40 7.81 -8.13
C GLY A 53 -46.03 7.97 -7.50
N PHE A 54 -45.88 7.59 -6.22
CA PHE A 54 -44.57 7.61 -5.48
C PHE A 54 -43.74 6.34 -5.68
N ASN A 55 -44.05 5.53 -6.68
CA ASN A 55 -43.34 4.29 -6.97
C ASN A 55 -42.01 4.53 -7.68
N TYR A 56 -41.04 3.59 -7.45
CA TYR A 56 -39.79 3.54 -8.18
C TYR A 56 -39.80 2.43 -9.22
N LEU A 57 -39.15 2.68 -10.34
CA LEU A 57 -38.84 1.67 -11.36
C LEU A 57 -37.56 0.90 -10.93
N PRO A 58 -37.33 -0.32 -11.47
CA PRO A 58 -36.09 -1.04 -11.23
C PRO A 58 -34.84 -0.17 -11.53
N GLY A 59 -33.91 -0.13 -10.60
CA GLY A 59 -32.65 0.62 -10.75
C GLY A 59 -31.71 -0.03 -11.76
N ILE A 60 -30.72 0.74 -12.21
CA ILE A 60 -29.67 0.29 -13.13
C ILE A 60 -28.34 0.34 -12.37
N PRO A 61 -27.54 -0.74 -12.35
CA PRO A 61 -26.20 -0.70 -11.77
C PRO A 61 -25.29 0.19 -12.64
N GLU A 62 -24.53 1.04 -11.99
CA GLU A 62 -23.53 1.92 -12.59
C GLU A 62 -22.16 1.24 -12.66
N GLY A 63 -21.07 2.01 -12.81
CA GLY A 63 -19.72 1.48 -12.85
C GLY A 63 -19.41 0.57 -11.67
N MET A 64 -18.86 -0.62 -11.95
CA MET A 64 -18.62 -1.66 -10.96
C MET A 64 -17.14 -1.68 -10.59
N GLN A 65 -16.82 -1.16 -9.41
CA GLN A 65 -15.49 -1.17 -8.83
C GLN A 65 -15.51 -1.80 -7.44
N GLY A 66 -14.35 -2.05 -6.89
CA GLY A 66 -14.20 -2.53 -5.53
C GLY A 66 -12.85 -2.13 -4.95
N THR A 67 -12.76 -2.20 -3.64
CA THR A 67 -11.51 -1.97 -2.92
C THR A 67 -11.06 -3.25 -2.22
N CYS A 68 -9.76 -3.46 -2.18
CA CYS A 68 -9.14 -4.54 -1.39
C CYS A 68 -8.15 -3.93 -0.42
N THR A 69 -8.34 -4.16 0.86
CA THR A 69 -7.34 -3.85 1.89
C THR A 69 -6.65 -5.13 2.30
N VAL A 70 -5.33 -5.10 2.45
CA VAL A 70 -4.55 -6.26 2.91
C VAL A 70 -3.34 -5.81 3.73
N ARG A 71 -3.05 -6.50 4.83
CA ARG A 71 -1.94 -6.22 5.76
C ARG A 71 -0.98 -7.39 5.83
N PHE A 72 0.31 -7.06 5.87
CA PHE A 72 1.40 -8.03 6.02
C PHE A 72 2.36 -7.57 7.12
N GLY A 73 2.88 -8.53 7.88
CA GLY A 73 4.10 -8.31 8.62
C GLY A 73 5.27 -8.20 7.64
N MET A 74 6.05 -7.13 7.73
CA MET A 74 7.23 -6.93 6.89
C MET A 74 8.28 -7.98 7.22
N SER A 75 8.59 -8.86 6.27
CA SER A 75 9.56 -9.94 6.39
C SER A 75 10.57 -9.90 5.25
N TYR A 76 11.82 -10.28 5.55
CA TYR A 76 12.87 -10.41 4.56
C TYR A 76 13.75 -11.62 4.92
N ASN A 77 14.27 -12.32 3.93
CA ASN A 77 15.06 -13.55 4.13
C ASN A 77 16.56 -13.36 3.92
N GLY A 78 17.02 -12.11 3.75
CA GLY A 78 18.41 -11.78 3.49
C GLY A 78 18.90 -11.99 2.06
N THR A 79 18.06 -12.48 1.13
CA THR A 79 18.50 -12.82 -0.24
C THR A 79 17.56 -12.40 -1.36
N THR A 80 16.26 -12.53 -1.16
CA THR A 80 15.27 -12.29 -2.23
C THR A 80 14.13 -11.42 -1.73
N LEU A 81 13.59 -10.59 -2.63
CA LEU A 81 12.42 -9.80 -2.32
C LEU A 81 11.25 -10.70 -1.89
N PRO A 82 10.59 -10.38 -0.78
CA PRO A 82 9.39 -11.10 -0.38
C PRO A 82 8.26 -10.90 -1.39
N SER A 83 7.32 -11.85 -1.46
CA SER A 83 6.22 -11.81 -2.42
C SER A 83 5.34 -10.57 -2.28
N TRP A 84 5.13 -10.05 -1.06
CA TRP A 84 4.40 -8.80 -0.86
C TRP A 84 5.12 -7.59 -1.51
N ALA A 85 6.45 -7.59 -1.59
CA ALA A 85 7.21 -6.52 -2.23
C ALA A 85 7.30 -6.71 -3.75
N SER A 86 7.61 -7.93 -4.20
CA SER A 86 7.85 -8.21 -5.63
C SER A 86 6.57 -8.24 -6.48
N VAL A 87 5.41 -8.56 -5.87
CA VAL A 87 4.13 -8.68 -6.60
C VAL A 87 3.25 -7.44 -6.38
N LEU A 88 3.14 -6.93 -5.13
CA LEU A 88 2.15 -5.89 -4.82
C LEU A 88 2.68 -4.48 -5.04
N LEU A 89 3.95 -4.19 -4.73
CA LEU A 89 4.51 -2.85 -4.91
C LEU A 89 4.53 -2.36 -6.37
N PRO A 90 4.78 -3.21 -7.40
CA PRO A 90 4.64 -2.77 -8.79
C PRO A 90 3.26 -2.23 -9.16
N ALA A 91 2.19 -2.71 -8.52
CA ALA A 91 0.85 -2.18 -8.71
C ALA A 91 0.59 -0.88 -7.92
N CYS A 92 1.52 -0.48 -7.08
CA CYS A 92 1.52 0.83 -6.42
C CYS A 92 2.50 1.81 -7.10
N GLY A 93 3.02 1.48 -8.30
CA GLY A 93 3.98 2.30 -9.01
C GLY A 93 5.40 2.27 -8.44
N TRP A 94 5.79 1.18 -7.76
CA TRP A 94 7.12 0.98 -7.18
C TRP A 94 7.82 -0.20 -7.85
N VAL A 95 8.96 0.05 -8.49
CA VAL A 95 9.65 -0.96 -9.29
C VAL A 95 10.98 -1.33 -8.65
N ALA A 96 11.26 -2.62 -8.64
CA ALA A 96 12.50 -3.15 -8.08
C ALA A 96 13.64 -3.10 -9.10
N THR A 97 14.79 -2.60 -8.65
CA THR A 97 16.09 -2.77 -9.31
C THR A 97 17.00 -3.52 -8.33
N GLY A 98 17.12 -4.82 -8.51
CA GLY A 98 17.74 -5.69 -7.51
C GLY A 98 16.89 -5.74 -6.24
N LEU A 99 17.49 -5.36 -5.10
CA LEU A 99 16.85 -5.30 -3.78
C LEU A 99 16.36 -3.89 -3.41
N VAL A 100 16.43 -2.93 -4.32
CA VAL A 100 15.98 -1.55 -4.12
C VAL A 100 14.69 -1.33 -4.88
N LEU A 101 13.64 -0.89 -4.19
CA LEU A 101 12.40 -0.43 -4.80
C LEU A 101 12.37 1.09 -4.78
N SER A 102 12.09 1.66 -5.94
CA SER A 102 11.90 3.10 -6.13
C SER A 102 10.57 3.37 -6.83
N PRO A 103 9.97 4.53 -6.58
CA PRO A 103 8.78 4.93 -7.29
C PRO A 103 9.08 5.14 -8.78
N VAL A 104 8.08 4.97 -9.63
CA VAL A 104 8.16 5.21 -11.06
C VAL A 104 6.89 5.93 -11.53
N THR A 105 7.05 7.05 -12.19
CA THR A 105 5.93 7.76 -12.82
C THR A 105 5.48 7.03 -14.08
N GLN A 106 4.20 6.68 -14.13
CA GLN A 106 3.60 6.01 -15.27
C GLN A 106 3.39 7.00 -16.43
N GLY A 107 4.16 6.82 -17.49
CA GLY A 107 4.08 7.64 -18.71
C GLY A 107 3.14 7.07 -19.78
N PRO A 108 3.02 7.73 -20.97
CA PRO A 108 2.31 7.22 -22.14
C PRO A 108 2.89 5.85 -22.57
N GLY A 109 2.04 4.84 -22.65
CA GLY A 109 2.47 3.46 -22.95
C GLY A 109 2.84 2.63 -21.73
N GLY A 110 2.70 3.19 -20.52
CA GLY A 110 3.06 2.57 -19.26
C GLY A 110 4.55 2.74 -18.92
N ALA A 111 4.88 2.78 -17.64
CA ALA A 111 6.27 2.69 -17.19
C ALA A 111 6.72 1.23 -17.17
N ALA A 112 7.96 0.97 -17.54
CA ALA A 112 8.52 -0.36 -17.44
C ALA A 112 8.46 -0.86 -15.97
N GLY A 113 7.84 -2.02 -15.74
CA GLY A 113 7.72 -2.62 -14.43
C GLY A 113 6.47 -2.24 -13.61
N VAL A 114 5.78 -1.13 -13.92
CA VAL A 114 4.47 -0.82 -13.31
C VAL A 114 3.41 -1.77 -13.87
N LYS A 115 2.64 -2.39 -13.00
CA LYS A 115 1.71 -3.46 -13.35
C LYS A 115 0.36 -3.26 -12.69
N THR A 116 -0.68 -3.87 -13.26
CA THR A 116 -1.97 -4.07 -12.59
C THR A 116 -2.04 -5.49 -12.02
N LEU A 117 -2.93 -5.69 -11.06
CA LEU A 117 -3.12 -6.96 -10.37
C LEU A 117 -4.53 -7.50 -10.57
N THR A 118 -4.60 -8.82 -10.67
CA THR A 118 -5.78 -9.60 -10.32
C THR A 118 -5.65 -10.03 -8.87
N ILE A 119 -6.62 -9.65 -8.03
CA ILE A 119 -6.66 -9.97 -6.60
C ILE A 119 -7.88 -10.84 -6.34
N GLY A 120 -7.68 -11.96 -5.64
CA GLY A 120 -8.73 -12.89 -5.25
C GLY A 120 -8.83 -13.07 -3.74
N GLU A 121 -10.04 -13.04 -3.22
CA GLU A 121 -10.36 -13.45 -1.87
C GLU A 121 -11.18 -14.74 -1.91
N TYR A 122 -10.57 -15.85 -1.50
CA TYR A 122 -11.22 -17.15 -1.33
C TYR A 122 -11.82 -17.21 0.07
N LYS A 123 -13.14 -17.44 0.16
CA LYS A 123 -13.93 -17.45 1.41
C LYS A 123 -14.67 -18.78 1.52
N ASP A 124 -14.06 -19.77 2.16
CA ASP A 124 -14.70 -21.08 2.47
C ASP A 124 -15.66 -21.64 1.38
N GLY A 125 -15.18 -21.68 0.14
CA GLY A 125 -15.93 -22.19 -1.01
C GLY A 125 -16.43 -21.12 -1.98
N LYS A 126 -16.15 -19.83 -1.74
CA LYS A 126 -16.46 -18.71 -2.62
C LYS A 126 -15.23 -17.94 -3.00
N LEU A 127 -15.22 -17.35 -4.19
CA LEU A 127 -14.18 -16.49 -4.70
C LEU A 127 -14.76 -15.14 -5.11
N SER A 128 -14.20 -14.05 -4.57
CA SER A 128 -14.40 -12.68 -5.05
C SER A 128 -13.13 -12.22 -5.75
N ILE A 129 -13.25 -11.57 -6.91
CA ILE A 129 -12.12 -11.13 -7.74
C ILE A 129 -12.19 -9.63 -8.00
N LEU A 130 -11.04 -8.95 -7.88
CA LEU A 130 -10.77 -7.64 -8.48
C LEU A 130 -9.76 -7.80 -9.61
N SER A 131 -9.98 -7.13 -10.73
CA SER A 131 -9.02 -7.09 -11.85
C SER A 131 -8.65 -5.65 -12.20
N GLY A 132 -7.52 -5.47 -12.89
CA GLY A 132 -7.00 -4.15 -13.21
C GLY A 132 -6.71 -3.32 -11.97
N ALA A 133 -6.35 -3.95 -10.85
CA ALA A 133 -6.19 -3.26 -9.57
C ALA A 133 -4.83 -2.57 -9.48
N MET A 134 -4.84 -1.32 -9.00
CA MET A 134 -3.68 -0.56 -8.54
C MET A 134 -3.99 0.04 -7.17
N GLY A 135 -2.94 0.47 -6.45
CA GLY A 135 -3.15 0.84 -5.07
C GLY A 135 -2.14 1.83 -4.49
N THR A 136 -2.30 2.01 -3.20
CA THR A 136 -1.40 2.74 -2.30
C THR A 136 -0.94 1.79 -1.20
N TRP A 137 0.16 2.14 -0.53
CA TRP A 137 0.65 1.39 0.62
C TRP A 137 1.04 2.31 1.76
N LYS A 138 1.01 1.76 2.97
CA LYS A 138 1.37 2.42 4.20
C LYS A 138 2.20 1.48 5.07
N ILE A 139 3.34 1.95 5.56
CA ILE A 139 4.17 1.23 6.53
C ILE A 139 3.89 1.80 7.92
N ILE A 140 3.68 0.91 8.88
CA ILE A 140 3.47 1.23 10.29
C ILE A 140 4.55 0.53 11.11
N ALA A 141 5.41 1.30 11.74
CA ALA A 141 6.50 0.83 12.57
C ALA A 141 6.35 1.35 13.99
N GLU A 142 5.91 0.50 14.92
CA GLU A 142 5.80 0.81 16.34
C GLU A 142 6.90 0.10 17.12
N THR A 143 7.57 0.82 17.99
CA THR A 143 8.68 0.28 18.81
C THR A 143 8.26 -0.95 19.59
N GLY A 144 9.03 -2.03 19.44
CA GLY A 144 8.80 -3.31 20.12
C GLY A 144 7.79 -4.24 19.46
N LYS A 145 7.03 -3.78 18.48
CA LYS A 145 6.07 -4.58 17.70
C LYS A 145 6.70 -5.05 16.37
N GLN A 146 5.98 -5.88 15.63
CA GLN A 146 6.35 -6.21 14.25
C GLN A 146 6.09 -4.99 13.34
N ALA A 147 6.97 -4.78 12.37
CA ALA A 147 6.73 -3.80 11.32
C ALA A 147 5.63 -4.31 10.37
N MET A 148 4.66 -3.47 10.08
CA MET A 148 3.51 -3.80 9.23
C MET A 148 3.52 -2.97 7.97
N ILE A 149 3.09 -3.58 6.86
CA ILE A 149 2.73 -2.86 5.64
C ILE A 149 1.27 -3.16 5.31
N GLU A 150 0.52 -2.11 5.02
CA GLU A 150 -0.87 -2.17 4.60
C GLU A 150 -0.99 -1.67 3.17
N PHE A 151 -1.72 -2.41 2.34
CA PHE A 151 -2.05 -2.02 0.98
C PHE A 151 -3.54 -1.78 0.85
N THR A 152 -3.90 -0.75 0.09
CA THR A 152 -5.27 -0.49 -0.35
C THR A 152 -5.30 -0.44 -1.87
N PHE A 153 -5.93 -1.44 -2.48
CA PHE A 153 -6.09 -1.54 -3.93
C PHE A 153 -7.50 -1.15 -4.34
N THR A 154 -7.60 -0.45 -5.47
CA THR A 154 -8.87 -0.22 -6.17
C THR A 154 -8.82 -0.92 -7.52
N GLY A 155 -9.88 -1.59 -7.92
CA GLY A 155 -9.93 -2.35 -9.16
C GLY A 155 -11.36 -2.58 -9.64
N LYS A 156 -11.49 -3.21 -10.80
CA LYS A 156 -12.78 -3.59 -11.37
C LYS A 156 -13.39 -4.76 -10.60
N TYR A 157 -14.67 -4.65 -10.29
CA TYR A 157 -15.48 -5.75 -9.76
C TYR A 157 -16.50 -6.17 -10.81
N SER A 158 -16.02 -6.79 -11.90
CA SER A 158 -16.84 -7.09 -13.10
C SER A 158 -17.47 -8.49 -13.06
N THR A 159 -17.03 -9.37 -12.17
CA THR A 159 -17.51 -10.75 -12.05
C THR A 159 -18.31 -10.97 -10.77
N ASN A 160 -19.29 -11.85 -10.83
CA ASN A 160 -19.99 -12.31 -9.63
C ASN A 160 -19.06 -13.16 -8.77
N GLU A 161 -19.37 -13.29 -7.48
CA GLU A 161 -18.78 -14.35 -6.66
C GLU A 161 -19.05 -15.73 -7.32
N THR A 162 -18.04 -16.57 -7.32
CA THR A 162 -18.12 -17.93 -7.87
C THR A 162 -17.86 -18.97 -6.80
N ASP A 163 -18.55 -20.09 -6.88
CA ASP A 163 -18.30 -21.22 -5.98
C ASP A 163 -17.04 -21.96 -6.46
N ILE A 164 -15.99 -21.93 -5.64
CA ILE A 164 -14.71 -22.58 -5.93
C ILE A 164 -14.04 -23.03 -4.64
N ALA A 165 -13.33 -24.17 -4.71
CA ALA A 165 -12.60 -24.67 -3.56
C ALA A 165 -11.52 -23.68 -3.10
N ILE A 166 -11.32 -23.59 -1.79
CA ILE A 166 -10.24 -22.77 -1.21
C ILE A 166 -8.88 -23.30 -1.64
N LEU A 167 -7.96 -22.38 -1.97
CA LEU A 167 -6.60 -22.74 -2.32
C LEU A 167 -5.82 -23.27 -1.09
N THR A 168 -4.84 -24.12 -1.33
CA THR A 168 -3.94 -24.69 -0.32
C THR A 168 -2.49 -24.28 -0.64
N PRO A 169 -2.11 -23.01 -0.38
CA PRO A 169 -0.76 -22.52 -0.66
C PRO A 169 0.26 -23.04 0.35
N THR A 170 1.53 -23.05 -0.06
CA THR A 170 2.67 -23.20 0.84
C THR A 170 3.10 -21.80 1.27
N TYR A 171 2.92 -21.48 2.56
CA TYR A 171 3.25 -20.15 3.06
C TYR A 171 4.74 -20.00 3.34
N PRO A 172 5.33 -18.79 3.12
CA PRO A 172 6.69 -18.46 3.56
C PRO A 172 6.83 -18.65 5.08
N THR A 173 7.98 -19.19 5.50
CA THR A 173 8.28 -19.45 6.91
C THR A 173 9.08 -18.31 7.58
N VAL A 174 9.45 -17.29 6.82
CA VAL A 174 10.21 -16.12 7.32
C VAL A 174 9.33 -15.30 8.23
N LEU A 175 9.82 -15.02 9.44
CA LEU A 175 9.10 -14.23 10.44
C LEU A 175 9.18 -12.73 10.11
N PRO A 176 8.15 -11.95 10.46
CA PRO A 176 8.19 -10.50 10.36
C PRO A 176 9.31 -9.88 11.21
N ILE A 177 9.87 -8.79 10.73
CA ILE A 177 10.92 -8.05 11.42
C ILE A 177 10.30 -7.24 12.56
N ARG A 178 10.90 -7.34 13.76
CA ARG A 178 10.51 -6.52 14.90
C ARG A 178 11.14 -5.14 14.80
N VAL A 179 10.39 -4.10 15.12
CA VAL A 179 10.90 -2.72 15.22
C VAL A 179 11.69 -2.57 16.52
N ALA A 180 12.95 -2.94 16.45
CA ALA A 180 13.94 -2.81 17.51
C ALA A 180 15.34 -2.86 16.90
N ASN A 181 16.32 -2.25 17.55
CA ASN A 181 17.72 -2.18 17.09
C ASN A 181 17.88 -1.57 15.68
N GLY A 182 16.92 -0.77 15.24
CA GLY A 182 16.98 -0.03 13.99
C GLY A 182 17.65 1.33 14.18
N ALA A 183 18.00 1.97 13.07
CA ALA A 183 18.47 3.34 13.04
C ALA A 183 17.41 4.25 12.41
N LEU A 184 17.02 5.28 13.13
CA LEU A 184 16.11 6.31 12.61
C LEU A 184 16.83 7.66 12.71
N THR A 185 17.02 8.32 11.59
CA THR A 185 17.70 9.61 11.52
C THR A 185 16.94 10.61 10.64
N PHE A 186 16.98 11.87 11.04
CA PHE A 186 16.57 13.01 10.22
C PHE A 186 17.63 14.08 10.30
N ASN A 187 18.10 14.59 9.16
CA ASN A 187 19.22 15.53 9.08
C ASN A 187 20.46 15.03 9.85
N SER A 188 20.79 13.74 9.72
CA SER A 188 21.89 13.06 10.42
C SER A 188 21.76 13.01 11.95
N VAL A 189 20.66 13.46 12.54
CA VAL A 189 20.38 13.38 13.98
C VAL A 189 19.50 12.17 14.24
N ALA A 190 19.90 11.33 15.20
CA ALA A 190 19.10 10.19 15.61
C ALA A 190 17.79 10.64 16.30
N LEU A 191 16.69 10.02 15.94
CA LEU A 191 15.38 10.30 16.51
C LEU A 191 14.94 9.17 17.45
N CYS A 192 14.56 9.51 18.66
CA CYS A 192 13.92 8.59 19.60
C CYS A 192 12.39 8.73 19.47
N THR A 193 11.74 7.73 18.87
CA THR A 193 10.29 7.77 18.60
C THR A 193 9.61 6.49 19.05
N ALA A 194 8.32 6.57 19.37
CA ALA A 194 7.50 5.40 19.66
C ALA A 194 6.90 4.78 18.41
N SER A 195 6.59 5.59 17.40
CA SER A 195 6.01 5.13 16.14
C SER A 195 6.47 5.98 14.96
N VAL A 196 6.57 5.33 13.81
CA VAL A 196 6.75 5.97 12.50
C VAL A 196 5.72 5.40 11.56
N GLU A 197 5.07 6.26 10.80
CA GLU A 197 4.17 5.89 9.73
C GLU A 197 4.66 6.50 8.43
N ILE A 198 4.70 5.71 7.36
CA ILE A 198 5.15 6.13 6.04
C ILE A 198 4.06 5.76 5.06
N ASP A 199 3.44 6.76 4.44
CA ASP A 199 2.40 6.59 3.43
C ASP A 199 2.97 6.93 2.05
N SER A 200 2.72 6.08 1.06
CA SER A 200 3.12 6.35 -0.32
C SER A 200 2.36 7.52 -0.95
N GLY A 201 1.21 7.89 -0.39
CA GLY A 201 0.40 9.02 -0.82
C GLY A 201 -0.12 8.91 -2.26
N ASN A 202 -0.31 7.68 -2.78
CA ASN A 202 -0.80 7.49 -4.13
C ASN A 202 -2.27 7.89 -4.27
N THR A 203 -2.58 8.70 -5.27
CA THR A 203 -3.96 8.93 -5.74
C THR A 203 -4.29 7.91 -6.83
N VAL A 204 -5.25 7.04 -6.54
CA VAL A 204 -5.68 5.98 -7.47
C VAL A 204 -7.03 6.33 -8.09
N THR A 205 -7.12 6.33 -9.41
CA THR A 205 -8.33 6.65 -10.16
C THR A 205 -8.71 5.49 -11.09
N MET A 206 -10.00 5.22 -11.24
CA MET A 206 -10.50 4.25 -12.22
C MET A 206 -10.59 4.89 -13.61
N ARG A 207 -10.02 4.22 -14.62
CA ARG A 207 -10.08 4.66 -16.02
C ARG A 207 -11.41 4.23 -16.64
N GLU A 208 -12.29 5.18 -16.83
CA GLU A 208 -13.57 4.96 -17.52
C GLU A 208 -13.38 4.79 -19.03
N CYS A 209 -14.13 3.89 -19.63
CA CYS A 209 -14.11 3.68 -21.07
C CYS A 209 -15.43 3.06 -21.56
N VAL A 210 -16.07 3.72 -22.51
CA VAL A 210 -17.30 3.21 -23.14
C VAL A 210 -17.05 1.87 -23.85
N ASN A 211 -15.83 1.66 -24.35
CA ASN A 211 -15.41 0.42 -25.01
C ASN A 211 -14.75 -0.57 -24.06
N ALA A 212 -15.02 -0.48 -22.73
CA ALA A 212 -14.53 -1.47 -21.78
C ALA A 212 -14.99 -2.88 -22.19
N SER A 213 -14.09 -3.86 -22.04
CA SER A 213 -14.34 -5.23 -22.49
C SER A 213 -15.33 -6.01 -21.62
N ASP A 214 -15.72 -5.42 -20.49
CA ASP A 214 -16.65 -6.02 -19.53
C ASP A 214 -17.73 -5.02 -19.05
N ARG A 215 -18.67 -5.51 -18.25
CA ARG A 215 -19.79 -4.71 -17.74
C ARG A 215 -19.43 -3.68 -16.67
N SER A 216 -18.15 -3.57 -16.26
CA SER A 216 -17.75 -2.63 -15.22
C SER A 216 -17.75 -1.17 -15.67
N GLY A 217 -17.57 -0.92 -16.96
CA GLY A 217 -17.41 0.43 -17.52
C GLY A 217 -15.99 0.98 -17.36
N TYR A 218 -15.05 0.19 -16.84
CA TYR A 218 -13.67 0.58 -16.57
C TYR A 218 -12.66 -0.28 -17.33
N VAL A 219 -11.52 0.29 -17.69
CA VAL A 219 -10.38 -0.45 -18.25
C VAL A 219 -9.52 -1.04 -17.11
N SER A 220 -9.10 -0.20 -16.19
CA SER A 220 -8.28 -0.54 -15.02
C SER A 220 -8.24 0.64 -14.05
N ALA A 221 -7.69 0.42 -12.86
CA ALA A 221 -7.18 1.51 -12.04
C ALA A 221 -5.88 2.09 -12.62
N ILE A 222 -5.53 3.31 -12.24
CA ILE A 222 -4.27 3.98 -12.53
C ILE A 222 -3.87 4.88 -11.37
N VAL A 223 -2.58 4.95 -11.05
CA VAL A 223 -2.02 5.94 -10.12
C VAL A 223 -1.83 7.23 -10.90
N THR A 224 -2.50 8.30 -10.50
CA THR A 224 -2.49 9.60 -11.19
C THR A 224 -1.60 10.63 -10.52
N ASP A 225 -1.33 10.45 -9.22
CA ASP A 225 -0.49 11.33 -8.42
C ASP A 225 0.14 10.58 -7.27
N ARG A 226 1.22 11.13 -6.70
CA ARG A 226 1.94 10.55 -5.57
C ARG A 226 2.56 11.66 -4.73
N ALA A 227 2.29 11.63 -3.43
CA ALA A 227 2.85 12.54 -2.45
C ALA A 227 3.23 11.75 -1.18
N PRO A 228 4.42 11.13 -1.13
CA PRO A 228 4.81 10.31 0.01
C PRO A 228 5.00 11.17 1.26
N VAL A 229 4.38 10.75 2.36
CA VAL A 229 4.40 11.46 3.64
C VAL A 229 4.92 10.54 4.73
N ILE A 230 5.76 11.10 5.59
CA ILE A 230 6.28 10.43 6.79
C ILE A 230 5.73 11.16 8.01
N THR A 231 5.20 10.42 8.98
CA THR A 231 4.80 10.96 10.27
C THR A 231 5.52 10.21 11.40
N ALA A 232 5.97 10.96 12.40
CA ALA A 232 6.58 10.38 13.59
C ALA A 232 6.41 11.31 14.79
N ASN A 233 6.56 10.75 16.00
CA ASN A 233 6.46 11.49 17.27
C ASN A 233 7.77 11.38 18.08
N PRO A 234 8.91 11.88 17.56
CA PRO A 234 10.15 11.82 18.30
C PRO A 234 10.11 12.71 19.57
N GLU A 235 10.94 12.34 20.56
CA GLU A 235 11.22 13.20 21.67
C GLU A 235 11.75 14.55 21.21
N SER A 236 11.35 15.64 21.90
CA SER A 236 11.82 16.98 21.58
C SER A 236 13.32 17.08 21.82
N ALA A 237 14.01 17.72 20.89
CA ALA A 237 15.45 17.97 20.99
C ALA A 237 15.71 19.43 21.37
N LEU A 238 16.87 19.68 22.00
CA LEU A 238 17.35 21.03 22.17
C LEU A 238 17.65 21.67 20.81
N VAL A 239 17.39 22.97 20.66
CA VAL A 239 17.68 23.73 19.45
C VAL A 239 19.13 23.57 19.00
N ALA A 240 20.07 23.53 19.95
CA ALA A 240 21.50 23.28 19.66
C ALA A 240 21.79 21.91 19.05
N THR A 241 20.91 20.90 19.28
CA THR A 241 21.04 19.56 18.71
C THR A 241 20.37 19.47 17.35
N GLN A 242 19.16 19.99 17.25
CA GLN A 242 18.38 20.03 16.00
C GLN A 242 17.35 21.16 16.08
N ASP A 243 17.57 22.21 15.34
CA ASP A 243 16.62 23.31 15.22
C ASP A 243 15.50 22.96 14.23
N ARG A 244 14.47 22.28 14.75
CA ARG A 244 13.30 21.87 13.96
C ARG A 244 12.45 23.04 13.51
N ASP A 245 12.43 24.14 14.29
CA ASP A 245 11.70 25.35 13.90
C ASP A 245 12.36 26.04 12.71
N ALA A 246 13.68 26.18 12.73
CA ALA A 246 14.41 26.74 11.60
C ALA A 246 14.22 25.88 10.33
N LEU A 247 14.28 24.54 10.43
CA LEU A 247 14.03 23.62 9.31
C LEU A 247 12.60 23.79 8.75
N TRP A 248 11.62 23.92 9.61
CA TRP A 248 10.23 24.11 9.22
C TRP A 248 9.98 25.47 8.57
N LEU A 249 10.38 26.55 9.25
CA LEU A 249 10.15 27.93 8.77
C LEU A 249 10.91 28.27 7.48
N THR A 250 12.06 27.64 7.23
CA THR A 250 12.83 27.82 6.00
C THR A 250 12.47 26.82 4.91
N SER A 251 11.53 25.87 5.18
CA SER A 251 11.17 24.79 4.25
C SER A 251 12.39 23.97 3.78
N SER A 252 13.39 23.82 4.65
CA SER A 252 14.63 23.13 4.32
C SER A 252 14.43 21.61 4.29
N ALA A 253 14.51 21.02 3.11
CA ALA A 253 14.41 19.57 2.94
C ALA A 253 15.73 18.88 3.34
N GLN A 254 15.66 17.85 4.18
CA GLN A 254 16.78 17.11 4.72
C GLN A 254 16.62 15.60 4.51
N ALA A 255 17.71 14.86 4.58
CA ALA A 255 17.65 13.41 4.46
C ALA A 255 16.97 12.76 5.68
N PHE A 256 16.04 11.85 5.40
CA PHE A 256 15.42 10.96 6.36
C PHE A 256 15.83 9.52 6.05
N SER A 257 16.14 8.73 7.06
CA SER A 257 16.43 7.30 6.91
C SER A 257 15.90 6.53 8.11
N MET A 258 15.20 5.44 7.84
CA MET A 258 14.74 4.48 8.83
C MET A 258 15.16 3.07 8.43
N GLN A 259 15.97 2.43 9.24
CA GLN A 259 16.31 1.02 9.12
C GLN A 259 15.55 0.20 10.16
N ILE A 260 14.91 -0.88 9.71
CA ILE A 260 14.19 -1.85 10.55
C ILE A 260 14.89 -3.19 10.41
N GLY A 261 15.19 -3.85 11.54
CA GLY A 261 15.93 -5.12 11.57
C GLY A 261 17.43 -4.93 11.76
N ALA A 262 18.16 -6.03 11.63
CA ALA A 262 19.62 -6.08 11.82
C ALA A 262 20.32 -6.35 10.48
N THR A 263 21.59 -6.02 10.39
CA THR A 263 22.44 -6.27 9.21
C THR A 263 22.28 -7.69 8.69
N GLY A 264 22.04 -7.83 7.38
CA GLY A 264 21.79 -9.11 6.70
C GLY A 264 20.33 -9.59 6.74
N ASN A 265 19.45 -8.87 7.45
CA ASN A 265 18.00 -9.05 7.43
C ASN A 265 17.35 -7.73 7.86
N SER A 266 17.54 -6.69 7.07
CA SER A 266 17.01 -5.36 7.36
C SER A 266 16.29 -4.78 6.16
N ILE A 267 15.40 -3.84 6.46
CA ILE A 267 14.68 -3.04 5.46
C ILE A 267 14.95 -1.59 5.78
N THR A 268 15.56 -0.88 4.84
CA THR A 268 15.87 0.54 4.96
C THR A 268 14.93 1.35 4.08
N ILE A 269 14.23 2.31 4.68
CA ILE A 269 13.40 3.30 3.99
C ILE A 269 14.11 4.63 4.08
N ALA A 270 14.40 5.23 2.92
CA ALA A 270 15.16 6.48 2.85
C ALA A 270 14.49 7.50 1.93
N ALA A 271 14.37 8.74 2.43
CA ALA A 271 13.96 9.90 1.64
C ALA A 271 15.16 10.88 1.59
N PRO A 272 15.74 11.11 0.40
CA PRO A 272 16.88 12.03 0.26
C PRO A 272 16.55 13.45 0.67
N LYS A 273 15.31 13.86 0.46
CA LYS A 273 14.79 15.19 0.78
C LYS A 273 13.40 15.09 1.39
N ALA A 274 13.34 15.00 2.71
CA ALA A 274 12.12 15.12 3.50
C ALA A 274 12.00 16.57 4.00
N GLN A 275 10.93 17.25 3.60
CA GLN A 275 10.62 18.61 4.01
C GLN A 275 9.61 18.56 5.16
N LEU A 276 9.93 19.24 6.27
CA LEU A 276 9.02 19.34 7.39
C LEU A 276 7.84 20.25 7.03
N GLU A 277 6.63 19.69 6.98
CA GLU A 277 5.40 20.42 6.70
C GLU A 277 4.65 20.83 7.95
N ASN A 278 4.69 19.99 8.99
CA ASN A 278 3.99 20.27 10.24
C ASN A 278 4.84 19.86 11.43
N LYS A 279 4.78 20.69 12.49
CA LYS A 279 5.36 20.43 13.79
C LYS A 279 4.35 20.84 14.86
N GLN A 280 3.97 19.89 15.70
CA GLN A 280 3.13 20.16 16.87
C GLN A 280 3.81 19.61 18.12
N GLN A 281 3.74 20.35 19.21
CA GLN A 281 4.24 19.88 20.49
C GLN A 281 3.24 18.89 21.09
N GLY A 282 3.74 17.71 21.44
CA GLY A 282 2.99 16.63 22.06
C GLY A 282 3.55 16.24 23.43
N ASP A 283 2.82 15.39 24.11
CA ASP A 283 3.25 14.74 25.36
C ASP A 283 3.24 13.22 25.17
N ARG A 284 4.31 12.59 25.59
CA ARG A 284 4.43 11.14 25.61
C ARG A 284 4.78 10.66 27.01
N ASN A 285 3.76 10.38 27.82
CA ASN A 285 3.92 9.92 29.20
C ASN A 285 4.77 10.88 30.09
N GLY A 286 4.57 12.19 29.92
CA GLY A 286 5.34 13.22 30.64
C GLY A 286 6.67 13.60 30.00
N ILE A 287 7.00 13.01 28.84
CA ILE A 287 8.17 13.39 28.04
C ILE A 287 7.70 14.28 26.91
N MET A 288 8.31 15.45 26.76
CA MET A 288 8.04 16.34 25.65
C MET A 288 8.37 15.67 24.32
N ALA A 289 7.42 15.61 23.42
CA ALA A 289 7.56 15.05 22.08
C ALA A 289 7.15 16.09 21.04
N ASP A 290 7.61 15.94 19.82
CA ASP A 290 7.17 16.71 18.66
C ASP A 290 6.45 15.77 17.68
N ASP A 291 5.18 16.03 17.39
CA ASP A 291 4.47 15.36 16.31
C ASP A 291 4.86 16.01 14.98
N LEU A 292 5.62 15.28 14.19
CA LEU A 292 6.23 15.78 12.96
C LEU A 292 5.63 15.10 11.73
N THR A 293 5.41 15.91 10.70
CA THR A 293 4.98 15.43 9.37
C THR A 293 5.95 15.96 8.32
N TRP A 294 6.50 15.06 7.50
CA TRP A 294 7.38 15.39 6.40
C TRP A 294 6.78 14.96 5.08
N LEU A 295 6.84 15.86 4.08
CA LEU A 295 6.64 15.53 2.69
C LEU A 295 7.98 15.06 2.09
N CYS A 296 7.97 13.90 1.45
CA CYS A 296 9.14 13.43 0.70
C CYS A 296 9.15 14.09 -0.67
N THR A 297 10.18 14.90 -0.94
CA THR A 297 10.36 15.60 -2.20
C THR A 297 11.43 14.95 -3.06
N ALA A 298 11.39 15.17 -4.38
CA ALA A 298 12.39 14.61 -5.28
C ALA A 298 13.82 15.01 -4.88
N GLY A 299 14.74 14.07 -4.98
CA GLY A 299 16.16 14.27 -4.74
C GLY A 299 16.83 15.09 -5.86
N SER A 300 17.65 14.43 -6.65
CA SER A 300 18.34 15.03 -7.80
C SER A 300 17.60 14.86 -9.12
N SER A 301 16.64 13.95 -9.20
CA SER A 301 15.84 13.63 -10.37
C SER A 301 14.42 13.28 -9.97
N ALA A 302 13.50 13.15 -10.94
CA ALA A 302 12.17 12.63 -10.71
C ALA A 302 12.23 11.19 -10.19
N ASP A 303 11.18 10.75 -9.49
CA ASP A 303 11.04 9.40 -8.97
C ASP A 303 12.13 8.97 -7.97
N THR A 304 12.64 9.93 -7.16
CA THR A 304 13.66 9.70 -6.13
C THR A 304 13.25 10.18 -4.75
N GLU A 305 11.98 10.45 -4.55
CA GLU A 305 11.46 11.02 -3.30
C GLU A 305 11.54 10.05 -2.11
N LEU A 306 11.46 8.74 -2.36
CA LEU A 306 11.51 7.73 -1.32
C LEU A 306 12.02 6.40 -1.92
N THR A 307 12.81 5.65 -1.18
CA THR A 307 13.29 4.32 -1.59
C THR A 307 13.10 3.30 -0.46
N ILE A 308 12.88 2.03 -0.84
CA ILE A 308 12.85 0.89 0.09
C ILE A 308 13.95 -0.07 -0.35
N THR A 309 14.93 -0.28 0.53
CA THR A 309 16.08 -1.17 0.28
C THR A 309 16.02 -2.36 1.21
N PHE A 310 16.26 -3.53 0.69
CA PHE A 310 16.36 -4.79 1.42
C PHE A 310 17.83 -5.20 1.54
N ASP A 311 18.37 -5.30 2.77
CA ASP A 311 19.79 -5.53 3.08
C ASP A 311 20.04 -6.78 3.94
#